data_892481fd5c2b20e6de7a02d1f00b0c66
#
_entry.id   892481fd5c2b20e6de7a02d1f00b0c66
#
_cell.length_a   1.000
_cell.length_b   1.000
_cell.length_c   1.000
_cell.angle_alpha   90.00
_cell.angle_beta   90.00
_cell.angle_gamma   90.00
#
_symmetry.space_group_name_H-M   'P 1'
#
loop_
_entity.id
_entity.type
_entity.pdbx_description
1 polymer ?
#
loop_
_entity_poly.entity_id
_entity_poly.type
_entity_poly.pdbx_seq_one_letter_code
_entity_poly.pdbx_strand_id
1 'polypeptide(L)'
;MRVQIVTLPYNVQGKGAGGASGPAALLHGGLTQRIVEQGHEVPPPLVVQMTGDEEAQYGGWNRVGLAGGHLAEMVRDARLEKAFVLGLLADCNGVLGVLGGLQTAAGERPAKISLIYVDAHGDYNTPETSPSGMLGGMPVAVTAGKCLHRLRKQNLLREPLASQEIVMMGMRDLDELEREAIVADNLAMLRESDLISCGAALHEAMRALSERVDAVYVHVDLDILDPSVAPAAGLPSPGGLTGEQLGHALREMLSYPKVAALALVSYSADRDMDGRTMKEVERAILLATSGLKISEHRL
;
A
#
# COMPACT_ATOMS: atom_id res chain seq x y z
N MET A 1 5.43 -20.48 -1.31
CA MET A 1 6.07 -19.23 -1.75
C MET A 1 6.70 -18.54 -0.56
N ARG A 2 7.84 -17.85 -0.76
CA ARG A 2 8.46 -17.02 0.27
C ARG A 2 7.74 -15.66 0.35
N VAL A 3 7.22 -15.31 1.52
CA VAL A 3 6.50 -14.05 1.81
C VAL A 3 7.28 -13.29 2.87
N GLN A 4 7.89 -12.17 2.51
CA GLN A 4 8.58 -11.31 3.46
C GLN A 4 7.62 -10.23 3.96
N ILE A 5 7.34 -10.25 5.26
CA ILE A 5 6.60 -9.18 5.91
C ILE A 5 7.56 -8.04 6.20
N VAL A 6 7.21 -6.82 5.78
CA VAL A 6 7.91 -5.57 6.10
C VAL A 6 6.96 -4.63 6.81
N THR A 7 7.42 -3.91 7.84
CA THR A 7 6.56 -3.01 8.59
C THR A 7 7.16 -1.61 8.68
N LEU A 8 6.30 -0.60 8.54
CA LEU A 8 6.64 0.82 8.72
C LEU A 8 5.80 1.42 9.85
N PRO A 9 6.29 1.43 11.11
CA PRO A 9 5.56 1.98 12.26
C PRO A 9 5.79 3.49 12.46
N TYR A 10 5.92 4.25 11.38
CA TYR A 10 6.17 5.70 11.40
C TYR A 10 5.19 6.44 10.49
N ASN A 11 4.65 7.54 10.99
CA ASN A 11 3.87 8.54 10.25
C ASN A 11 4.37 9.96 10.58
N VAL A 12 3.67 11.00 10.13
CA VAL A 12 4.05 12.41 10.40
C VAL A 12 4.08 12.76 11.89
N GLN A 13 3.32 12.05 12.73
CA GLN A 13 3.28 12.25 14.18
C GLN A 13 4.44 11.55 14.90
N GLY A 14 5.05 10.55 14.27
CA GLY A 14 6.15 9.77 14.81
C GLY A 14 5.88 8.27 14.82
N LYS A 15 6.56 7.55 15.73
CA LYS A 15 6.50 6.10 15.86
C LYS A 15 5.33 5.66 16.74
N GLY A 16 4.58 4.67 16.30
CA GLY A 16 3.62 3.93 17.13
C GLY A 16 2.32 4.65 17.48
N ALA A 17 2.02 5.82 16.88
CA ALA A 17 0.79 6.58 17.13
C ALA A 17 -0.21 6.44 15.98
N GLY A 18 -1.50 6.33 16.28
CA GLY A 18 -2.58 6.17 15.29
C GLY A 18 -2.32 4.97 14.37
N GLY A 19 -2.36 5.16 13.05
CA GLY A 19 -2.05 4.11 12.07
C GLY A 19 -0.68 3.44 12.26
N ALA A 20 0.28 4.11 12.89
CA ALA A 20 1.59 3.53 13.20
C ALA A 20 1.56 2.47 14.32
N SER A 21 0.44 2.33 15.06
CA SER A 21 0.22 1.25 16.04
C SER A 21 -0.19 -0.07 15.38
N GLY A 22 -0.81 -0.01 14.20
CA GLY A 22 -1.39 -1.15 13.48
C GLY A 22 -0.40 -2.25 13.11
N PRO A 23 0.77 -1.94 12.52
CA PRO A 23 1.73 -2.95 12.11
C PRO A 23 2.13 -3.92 13.22
N ALA A 24 2.45 -3.38 14.40
CA ALA A 24 2.82 -4.20 15.56
C ALA A 24 1.65 -5.06 16.07
N ALA A 25 0.44 -4.50 16.12
CA ALA A 25 -0.74 -5.21 16.58
C ALA A 25 -1.07 -6.41 15.68
N LEU A 26 -1.00 -6.26 14.35
CA LEU A 26 -1.22 -7.36 13.39
C LEU A 26 -0.19 -8.47 13.56
N LEU A 27 1.07 -8.15 13.79
CA LEU A 27 2.10 -9.16 14.05
C LEU A 27 1.86 -9.91 15.36
N HIS A 28 1.52 -9.18 16.45
CA HIS A 28 1.23 -9.77 17.74
C HIS A 28 -0.06 -10.61 17.71
N GLY A 29 -1.01 -10.27 16.83
CA GLY A 29 -2.23 -11.04 16.58
C GLY A 29 -2.01 -12.42 15.96
N GLY A 30 -0.77 -12.78 15.62
CA GLY A 30 -0.42 -14.10 15.07
C GLY A 30 -0.57 -14.21 13.55
N LEU A 31 -0.64 -13.08 12.84
CA LEU A 31 -0.77 -13.06 11.38
C LEU A 31 0.32 -13.90 10.68
N THR A 32 1.58 -13.76 11.12
CA THR A 32 2.72 -14.53 10.58
C THR A 32 2.45 -16.03 10.60
N GLN A 33 2.02 -16.56 11.75
CA GLN A 33 1.74 -17.98 11.92
C GLN A 33 0.63 -18.46 10.99
N ARG A 34 -0.42 -17.67 10.83
CA ARG A 34 -1.54 -18.05 9.95
C ARG A 34 -1.17 -18.07 8.47
N ILE A 35 -0.25 -17.20 8.03
CA ILE A 35 0.29 -17.23 6.67
C ILE A 35 1.19 -18.48 6.48
N VAL A 36 1.97 -18.87 7.50
CA VAL A 36 2.73 -20.14 7.48
C VAL A 36 1.81 -21.36 7.37
N GLU A 37 0.68 -21.36 8.07
CA GLU A 37 -0.33 -22.43 8.01
C GLU A 37 -0.97 -22.57 6.62
N GLN A 38 -0.94 -21.53 5.78
CA GLN A 38 -1.32 -21.59 4.37
C GLN A 38 -0.25 -22.24 3.46
N GLY A 39 0.89 -22.65 4.02
CA GLY A 39 1.98 -23.29 3.29
C GLY A 39 3.01 -22.32 2.70
N HIS A 40 3.04 -21.07 3.18
CA HIS A 40 4.05 -20.09 2.79
C HIS A 40 5.28 -20.17 3.71
N GLU A 41 6.47 -19.92 3.15
CA GLU A 41 7.67 -19.64 3.93
C GLU A 41 7.63 -18.15 4.34
N VAL A 42 7.61 -17.88 5.64
CA VAL A 42 7.57 -16.51 6.17
C VAL A 42 8.78 -16.30 7.08
N PRO A 43 9.85 -15.66 6.58
CA PRO A 43 10.98 -15.26 7.43
C PRO A 43 10.54 -14.27 8.52
N PRO A 44 11.38 -14.05 9.55
CA PRO A 44 11.09 -13.04 10.57
C PRO A 44 10.73 -11.70 9.95
N PRO A 45 9.66 -11.03 10.42
CA PRO A 45 9.26 -9.73 9.90
C PRO A 45 10.37 -8.69 10.03
N LEU A 46 10.55 -7.88 8.99
CA LEU A 46 11.46 -6.74 9.00
C LEU A 46 10.70 -5.50 9.49
N VAL A 47 11.27 -4.79 10.45
CA VAL A 47 10.66 -3.60 11.06
C VAL A 47 11.56 -2.41 10.79
N VAL A 48 11.04 -1.39 10.12
CA VAL A 48 11.76 -0.14 9.91
C VAL A 48 12.11 0.48 11.26
N GLN A 49 13.38 0.84 11.41
CA GLN A 49 13.89 1.54 12.57
C GLN A 49 14.75 2.71 12.11
N MET A 50 14.40 3.91 12.56
CA MET A 50 15.26 5.08 12.40
C MET A 50 16.27 5.16 13.53
N THR A 51 17.43 5.75 13.27
CA THR A 51 18.39 6.11 14.30
C THR A 51 17.86 7.26 15.17
N GLY A 52 18.40 7.42 16.38
CA GLY A 52 18.02 8.55 17.24
C GLY A 52 18.25 9.93 16.58
N ASP A 53 19.30 10.05 15.78
CA ASP A 53 19.61 11.27 15.03
C ASP A 53 18.57 11.55 13.92
N GLU A 54 18.07 10.53 13.26
CA GLU A 54 17.01 10.63 12.26
C GLU A 54 15.65 10.99 12.90
N GLU A 55 15.31 10.36 14.02
CA GLU A 55 14.09 10.68 14.78
C GLU A 55 14.11 12.11 15.33
N ALA A 56 15.29 12.63 15.69
CA ALA A 56 15.47 14.01 16.17
C ALA A 56 15.45 15.07 15.06
N GLN A 57 15.47 14.67 13.78
CA GLN A 57 15.44 15.64 12.68
C GLN A 57 14.14 16.44 12.65
N TYR A 58 14.28 17.74 12.36
CA TYR A 58 13.13 18.64 12.24
C TYR A 58 12.27 18.32 11.02
N GLY A 59 10.95 18.41 11.20
CA GLY A 59 9.95 18.28 10.15
C GLY A 59 9.42 16.84 10.00
N GLY A 60 8.12 16.65 10.26
CA GLY A 60 7.45 15.35 10.14
C GLY A 60 7.56 14.76 8.75
N TRP A 61 7.42 15.56 7.71
CA TRP A 61 7.55 15.12 6.31
C TRP A 61 8.97 14.60 5.98
N ASN A 62 10.00 15.26 6.55
CA ASN A 62 11.37 14.80 6.39
C ASN A 62 11.61 13.44 7.06
N ARG A 63 11.09 13.26 8.28
CA ARG A 63 11.20 11.97 8.99
C ARG A 63 10.44 10.84 8.29
N VAL A 64 9.25 11.12 7.74
CA VAL A 64 8.51 10.15 6.90
C VAL A 64 9.34 9.76 5.67
N GLY A 65 10.03 10.72 5.04
CA GLY A 65 10.92 10.43 3.91
C GLY A 65 12.10 9.54 4.28
N LEU A 66 12.73 9.76 5.45
CA LEU A 66 13.83 8.91 5.95
C LEU A 66 13.35 7.49 6.26
N ALA A 67 12.24 7.35 7.01
CA ALA A 67 11.66 6.06 7.32
C ALA A 67 11.24 5.28 6.07
N GLY A 68 10.69 5.98 5.06
CA GLY A 68 10.35 5.40 3.78
C GLY A 68 11.58 4.96 2.96
N GLY A 69 12.71 5.64 3.10
CA GLY A 69 14.00 5.22 2.53
C GLY A 69 14.47 3.87 3.10
N HIS A 70 14.42 3.70 4.42
CA HIS A 70 14.70 2.41 5.06
C HIS A 70 13.73 1.30 4.63
N LEU A 71 12.43 1.63 4.48
CA LEU A 71 11.46 0.68 3.92
C LEU A 71 11.84 0.26 2.50
N ALA A 72 12.27 1.21 1.66
CA ALA A 72 12.66 0.92 0.28
C ALA A 72 13.86 -0.05 0.22
N GLU A 73 14.83 0.10 1.11
CA GLU A 73 15.97 -0.83 1.20
C GLU A 73 15.51 -2.23 1.59
N MET A 74 14.63 -2.37 2.59
CA MET A 74 14.09 -3.67 3.01
C MET A 74 13.28 -4.34 1.90
N VAL A 75 12.45 -3.58 1.17
CA VAL A 75 11.69 -4.09 0.03
C VAL A 75 12.62 -4.53 -1.10
N ARG A 76 13.64 -3.74 -1.44
CA ARG A 76 14.65 -4.10 -2.43
C ARG A 76 15.29 -5.44 -2.07
N ASP A 77 15.78 -5.58 -0.84
CA ASP A 77 16.51 -6.75 -0.41
C ASP A 77 15.61 -8.01 -0.40
N ALA A 78 14.36 -7.87 0.05
CA ALA A 78 13.36 -8.95 -0.05
C ALA A 78 13.11 -9.37 -1.52
N ARG A 79 13.06 -8.41 -2.45
CA ARG A 79 12.88 -8.71 -3.88
C ARG A 79 14.10 -9.35 -4.52
N LEU A 80 15.31 -8.99 -4.12
CA LEU A 80 16.53 -9.68 -4.55
C LEU A 80 16.54 -11.15 -4.13
N GLU A 81 15.91 -11.47 -3.00
CA GLU A 81 15.66 -12.86 -2.54
C GLU A 81 14.40 -13.50 -3.19
N LYS A 82 13.80 -12.85 -4.18
CA LYS A 82 12.58 -13.30 -4.88
C LYS A 82 11.36 -13.50 -3.97
N ALA A 83 11.32 -12.88 -2.80
CA ALA A 83 10.18 -12.95 -1.91
C ALA A 83 9.03 -12.06 -2.43
N PHE A 84 7.79 -12.50 -2.23
CA PHE A 84 6.63 -11.61 -2.28
C PHE A 84 6.68 -10.69 -1.05
N VAL A 85 6.43 -9.39 -1.24
CA VAL A 85 6.46 -8.42 -0.14
C VAL A 85 5.05 -8.18 0.40
N LEU A 86 4.85 -8.43 1.70
CA LEU A 86 3.66 -8.03 2.42
C LEU A 86 3.98 -6.85 3.34
N GLY A 87 3.53 -5.65 2.98
CA GLY A 87 3.70 -4.43 3.76
C GLY A 87 2.57 -4.26 4.79
N LEU A 88 2.93 -4.00 6.05
CA LEU A 88 2.02 -3.51 7.08
C LEU A 88 2.54 -2.12 7.48
N LEU A 89 1.86 -1.07 7.01
CA LEU A 89 2.41 0.27 7.03
C LEU A 89 1.49 1.22 7.81
N ALA A 90 2.06 2.28 8.36
CA ALA A 90 1.34 3.23 9.21
C ALA A 90 0.26 4.02 8.45
N ASP A 91 0.60 4.51 7.26
CA ASP A 91 -0.26 5.33 6.40
C ASP A 91 0.13 5.24 4.92
N CYS A 92 -0.62 5.93 4.07
CA CYS A 92 -0.46 5.93 2.63
C CYS A 92 0.91 6.43 2.12
N ASN A 93 1.66 7.19 2.91
CA ASN A 93 3.00 7.64 2.52
C ASN A 93 3.97 6.47 2.32
N GLY A 94 3.70 5.31 2.94
CA GLY A 94 4.48 4.10 2.76
C GLY A 94 4.51 3.56 1.32
N VAL A 95 3.55 3.97 0.46
CA VAL A 95 3.52 3.61 -0.96
C VAL A 95 4.84 3.97 -1.66
N LEU A 96 5.43 5.12 -1.29
CA LEU A 96 6.65 5.62 -1.91
C LEU A 96 7.85 4.70 -1.64
N GLY A 97 7.99 4.24 -0.39
CA GLY A 97 9.07 3.33 0.00
C GLY A 97 8.96 1.95 -0.67
N VAL A 98 7.73 1.41 -0.76
CA VAL A 98 7.52 0.14 -1.47
C VAL A 98 7.86 0.27 -2.95
N LEU A 99 7.37 1.32 -3.63
CA LEU A 99 7.68 1.58 -5.05
C LEU A 99 9.18 1.80 -5.28
N GLY A 100 9.83 2.58 -4.40
CA GLY A 100 11.28 2.81 -4.49
C GLY A 100 12.09 1.52 -4.36
N GLY A 101 11.72 0.65 -3.43
CA GLY A 101 12.33 -0.66 -3.25
C GLY A 101 12.15 -1.58 -4.47
N LEU A 102 10.93 -1.62 -5.02
CA LEU A 102 10.64 -2.39 -6.23
C LEU A 102 11.44 -1.89 -7.44
N GLN A 103 11.52 -0.56 -7.63
CA GLN A 103 12.32 0.00 -8.73
C GLN A 103 13.81 -0.33 -8.59
N THR A 104 14.34 -0.23 -7.38
CA THR A 104 15.78 -0.40 -7.12
C THR A 104 16.22 -1.87 -7.10
N ALA A 105 15.31 -2.81 -6.89
CA ALA A 105 15.61 -4.26 -6.95
C ALA A 105 16.06 -4.72 -8.34
N ALA A 106 15.75 -3.98 -9.41
CA ALA A 106 16.20 -4.29 -10.76
C ALA A 106 17.64 -3.80 -11.07
N GLY A 107 18.33 -3.18 -10.11
CA GLY A 107 19.71 -2.71 -10.26
C GLY A 107 19.81 -1.30 -10.85
N GLU A 108 20.72 -1.10 -11.82
CA GLU A 108 21.00 0.23 -12.39
C GLU A 108 19.80 0.83 -13.14
N ARG A 109 19.12 0.01 -13.94
CA ARG A 109 17.90 0.42 -14.64
C ARG A 109 16.71 0.19 -13.72
N PRO A 110 15.95 1.25 -13.35
CA PRO A 110 14.74 1.09 -12.54
C PRO A 110 13.74 0.14 -13.20
N ALA A 111 13.16 -0.76 -12.42
CA ALA A 111 12.06 -1.59 -12.90
C ALA A 111 10.85 -0.71 -13.22
N LYS A 112 10.11 -1.09 -14.26
CA LYS A 112 8.85 -0.47 -14.60
C LYS A 112 7.74 -1.08 -13.72
N ILE A 113 7.13 -0.28 -12.87
CA ILE A 113 6.15 -0.72 -11.87
C ILE A 113 4.78 -0.13 -12.18
N SER A 114 3.72 -0.92 -12.03
CA SER A 114 2.35 -0.41 -11.94
C SER A 114 1.87 -0.38 -10.50
N LEU A 115 1.11 0.65 -10.17
CA LEU A 115 0.43 0.82 -8.90
C LEU A 115 -1.07 0.58 -9.06
N ILE A 116 -1.60 -0.35 -8.28
CA ILE A 116 -3.03 -0.47 -7.99
C ILE A 116 -3.24 0.16 -6.62
N TYR A 117 -4.02 1.23 -6.59
CA TYR A 117 -4.29 2.00 -5.38
C TYR A 117 -5.75 1.79 -4.98
N VAL A 118 -5.97 1.05 -3.89
CA VAL A 118 -7.30 0.69 -3.37
C VAL A 118 -7.57 1.52 -2.13
N ASP A 119 -8.54 2.43 -2.19
CA ASP A 119 -8.74 3.46 -1.18
C ASP A 119 -10.15 4.05 -1.31
N ALA A 120 -10.68 4.67 -0.25
CA ALA A 120 -11.86 5.53 -0.33
C ALA A 120 -11.53 6.90 -0.94
N HIS A 121 -10.29 7.37 -0.79
CA HIS A 121 -9.78 8.69 -1.19
C HIS A 121 -8.91 8.61 -2.46
N GLY A 122 -8.56 9.77 -2.99
CA GLY A 122 -7.70 9.83 -4.18
C GLY A 122 -6.22 9.88 -3.88
N ASP A 123 -5.87 10.52 -2.75
CA ASP A 123 -4.50 10.83 -2.35
C ASP A 123 -3.66 11.47 -3.49
N TYR A 124 -4.38 12.19 -4.37
CA TYR A 124 -3.84 12.84 -5.55
C TYR A 124 -3.77 14.36 -5.42
N ASN A 125 -3.98 14.87 -4.20
CA ASN A 125 -3.75 16.28 -3.89
C ASN A 125 -2.27 16.63 -3.97
N THR A 126 -2.01 17.90 -4.24
CA THR A 126 -0.69 18.52 -4.08
C THR A 126 -0.73 19.53 -2.92
N PRO A 127 0.40 20.09 -2.46
CA PRO A 127 0.37 21.17 -1.48
C PRO A 127 -0.50 22.37 -1.89
N GLU A 128 -0.69 22.57 -3.20
CA GLU A 128 -1.46 23.67 -3.75
C GLU A 128 -2.97 23.38 -3.83
N THR A 129 -3.36 22.10 -3.94
CA THR A 129 -4.78 21.70 -4.09
C THR A 129 -5.39 21.16 -2.81
N SER A 130 -4.57 20.69 -1.85
CA SER A 130 -5.05 20.07 -0.63
C SER A 130 -5.73 21.07 0.31
N PRO A 131 -7.01 20.88 0.67
CA PRO A 131 -7.70 21.77 1.60
C PRO A 131 -7.20 21.60 3.04
N SER A 132 -6.66 20.44 3.40
CA SER A 132 -6.17 20.13 4.75
C SER A 132 -4.67 20.32 4.94
N GLY A 133 -3.88 20.32 3.85
CA GLY A 133 -2.42 20.26 3.89
C GLY A 133 -1.87 18.92 4.42
N MET A 134 -2.71 17.89 4.56
CA MET A 134 -2.32 16.58 5.08
C MET A 134 -1.45 15.84 4.05
N LEU A 135 -0.25 15.40 4.49
CA LEU A 135 0.66 14.67 3.62
C LEU A 135 0.04 13.33 3.14
N GLY A 136 -0.76 12.67 3.99
CA GLY A 136 -1.45 11.42 3.66
C GLY A 136 -2.35 11.52 2.44
N GLY A 137 -2.89 12.69 2.08
CA GLY A 137 -3.70 12.90 0.89
C GLY A 137 -2.91 13.24 -0.39
N MET A 138 -1.58 13.00 -0.42
CA MET A 138 -0.71 13.40 -1.53
C MET A 138 0.11 12.25 -2.16
N PRO A 139 0.23 11.06 -1.57
CA PRO A 139 1.25 10.09 -1.98
C PRO A 139 1.10 9.58 -3.42
N VAL A 140 -0.11 9.51 -3.97
CA VAL A 140 -0.31 9.15 -5.39
C VAL A 140 0.18 10.27 -6.32
N ALA A 141 -0.06 11.56 -5.98
CA ALA A 141 0.49 12.69 -6.73
C ALA A 141 2.02 12.73 -6.67
N VAL A 142 2.61 12.43 -5.50
CA VAL A 142 4.08 12.32 -5.34
C VAL A 142 4.63 11.17 -6.20
N THR A 143 3.94 10.04 -6.22
CA THR A 143 4.27 8.87 -7.05
C THR A 143 4.26 9.21 -8.54
N ALA A 144 3.25 9.97 -8.99
CA ALA A 144 3.14 10.47 -10.36
C ALA A 144 4.11 11.63 -10.69
N GLY A 145 4.91 12.07 -9.71
CA GLY A 145 5.90 13.14 -9.92
C GLY A 145 5.32 14.54 -9.98
N LYS A 146 4.10 14.76 -9.49
CA LYS A 146 3.41 16.07 -9.54
C LYS A 146 3.93 17.05 -8.50
N CYS A 147 4.35 16.57 -7.34
CA CYS A 147 4.83 17.40 -6.23
C CYS A 147 5.90 16.69 -5.39
N LEU A 148 6.40 17.38 -4.38
CA LEU A 148 7.28 16.85 -3.31
C LEU A 148 8.43 15.95 -3.81
N HIS A 149 9.12 16.33 -4.87
CA HIS A 149 10.17 15.55 -5.52
C HIS A 149 11.30 15.10 -4.57
N ARG A 150 11.58 15.92 -3.51
CA ARG A 150 12.56 15.52 -2.49
C ARG A 150 12.08 14.31 -1.71
N LEU A 151 10.81 14.31 -1.28
CA LEU A 151 10.21 13.18 -0.56
C LEU A 151 10.26 11.91 -1.41
N ARG A 152 9.89 12.00 -2.70
CA ARG A 152 9.99 10.89 -3.65
C ARG A 152 11.40 10.30 -3.70
N LYS A 153 12.42 11.16 -3.84
CA LYS A 153 13.82 10.74 -3.91
C LYS A 153 14.34 10.13 -2.60
N GLN A 154 13.93 10.66 -1.44
CA GLN A 154 14.27 10.09 -0.13
C GLN A 154 13.78 8.64 0.00
N ASN A 155 12.65 8.31 -0.61
CA ASN A 155 12.07 6.96 -0.67
C ASN A 155 12.70 6.08 -1.78
N LEU A 156 13.82 6.46 -2.38
CA LEU A 156 14.51 5.77 -3.47
C LEU A 156 13.64 5.55 -4.73
N LEU A 157 12.48 6.19 -4.83
CA LEU A 157 11.64 6.17 -6.02
C LEU A 157 12.27 7.09 -7.07
N ARG A 158 13.06 6.49 -7.96
CA ARG A 158 13.92 7.20 -8.94
C ARG A 158 13.08 7.85 -10.02
N GLU A 159 12.20 7.07 -10.65
CA GLU A 159 11.35 7.51 -11.74
C GLU A 159 9.89 7.60 -11.26
N PRO A 160 9.16 8.68 -11.59
CA PRO A 160 7.73 8.75 -11.33
C PRO A 160 6.99 7.71 -12.18
N LEU A 161 5.84 7.27 -11.72
CA LEU A 161 4.96 6.42 -12.51
C LEU A 161 4.18 7.28 -13.51
N ALA A 162 4.06 6.80 -14.74
CA ALA A 162 3.18 7.42 -15.71
C ALA A 162 1.71 7.13 -15.38
N SER A 163 0.78 8.01 -15.80
CA SER A 163 -0.65 7.87 -15.48
C SER A 163 -1.22 6.50 -15.86
N GLN A 164 -0.80 5.95 -16.99
CA GLN A 164 -1.25 4.63 -17.45
C GLN A 164 -0.71 3.45 -16.62
N GLU A 165 0.19 3.70 -15.70
CA GLU A 165 0.75 2.72 -14.76
C GLU A 165 0.07 2.78 -13.39
N ILE A 166 -0.89 3.70 -13.21
CA ILE A 166 -1.64 3.88 -11.97
C ILE A 166 -3.11 3.56 -12.24
N VAL A 167 -3.69 2.65 -11.46
CA VAL A 167 -5.12 2.39 -11.45
C VAL A 167 -5.63 2.58 -10.03
N MET A 168 -6.62 3.48 -9.90
CA MET A 168 -7.28 3.82 -8.65
C MET A 168 -8.56 2.99 -8.52
N MET A 169 -8.81 2.41 -7.35
CA MET A 169 -9.97 1.52 -7.16
C MET A 169 -10.71 1.85 -5.86
N GLY A 170 -12.01 2.09 -5.97
CA GLY A 170 -12.90 2.24 -4.83
C GLY A 170 -13.10 3.67 -4.33
N MET A 171 -12.49 4.68 -4.98
CA MET A 171 -12.58 6.09 -4.59
C MET A 171 -14.04 6.55 -4.55
N ARG A 172 -14.47 7.09 -3.41
CA ARG A 172 -15.82 7.60 -3.19
C ARG A 172 -15.86 8.97 -2.50
N ASP A 173 -14.72 9.38 -1.92
CA ASP A 173 -14.56 10.66 -1.22
C ASP A 173 -13.35 11.40 -1.81
N LEU A 174 -13.62 12.32 -2.74
CA LEU A 174 -12.60 13.06 -3.48
C LEU A 174 -12.83 14.56 -3.32
N ASP A 175 -11.78 15.30 -3.01
CA ASP A 175 -11.79 16.76 -3.07
C ASP A 175 -12.03 17.24 -4.51
N GLU A 176 -12.62 18.44 -4.67
CA GLU A 176 -13.00 18.97 -6.00
C GLU A 176 -11.80 19.12 -6.94
N LEU A 177 -10.73 19.82 -6.48
CA LEU A 177 -9.52 20.03 -7.28
C LEU A 177 -8.74 18.72 -7.51
N GLU A 178 -8.81 17.78 -6.57
CA GLU A 178 -8.22 16.45 -6.71
C GLU A 178 -8.91 15.66 -7.83
N ARG A 179 -10.25 15.67 -7.84
CA ARG A 179 -11.04 15.02 -8.89
C ARG A 179 -10.72 15.60 -10.27
N GLU A 180 -10.62 16.94 -10.38
CA GLU A 180 -10.22 17.60 -11.60
C GLU A 180 -8.83 17.16 -12.09
N ALA A 181 -7.86 17.05 -11.17
CA ALA A 181 -6.52 16.63 -11.48
C ALA A 181 -6.48 15.15 -11.96
N ILE A 182 -7.21 14.25 -11.28
CA ILE A 182 -7.33 12.84 -11.68
C ILE A 182 -7.86 12.71 -13.12
N VAL A 183 -8.91 13.48 -13.44
CA VAL A 183 -9.51 13.50 -14.79
C VAL A 183 -8.54 14.08 -15.81
N ALA A 184 -7.89 15.21 -15.49
CA ALA A 184 -6.95 15.88 -16.39
C ALA A 184 -5.73 15.01 -16.72
N ASP A 185 -5.26 14.22 -15.76
CA ASP A 185 -4.15 13.29 -15.94
C ASP A 185 -4.57 11.93 -16.52
N ASN A 186 -5.86 11.75 -16.75
CA ASN A 186 -6.44 10.54 -17.35
C ASN A 186 -6.10 9.25 -16.57
N LEU A 187 -6.16 9.30 -15.23
CA LEU A 187 -5.98 8.15 -14.38
C LEU A 187 -7.14 7.18 -14.50
N ALA A 188 -6.84 5.89 -14.62
CA ALA A 188 -7.87 4.87 -14.68
C ALA A 188 -8.50 4.66 -13.30
N MET A 189 -9.84 4.58 -13.26
CA MET A 189 -10.60 4.37 -12.03
C MET A 189 -11.56 3.17 -12.17
N LEU A 190 -11.57 2.29 -11.17
CA LEU A 190 -12.58 1.24 -10.99
C LEU A 190 -13.42 1.56 -9.74
N ARG A 191 -14.70 1.22 -9.81
CA ARG A 191 -15.64 1.44 -8.71
C ARG A 191 -15.56 0.30 -7.69
N GLU A 192 -16.08 0.52 -6.49
CA GLU A 192 -16.26 -0.54 -5.47
C GLU A 192 -17.02 -1.76 -6.00
N SER A 193 -18.06 -1.55 -6.83
CA SER A 193 -18.81 -2.64 -7.45
C SER A 193 -17.97 -3.55 -8.34
N ASP A 194 -16.92 -3.00 -8.97
CA ASP A 194 -15.99 -3.75 -9.81
C ASP A 194 -15.07 -4.63 -8.95
N LEU A 195 -14.68 -4.14 -7.76
CA LEU A 195 -13.94 -4.92 -6.75
C LEU A 195 -14.82 -6.03 -6.15
N ILE A 196 -16.05 -5.71 -5.73
CA ILE A 196 -16.97 -6.67 -5.11
C ILE A 196 -17.31 -7.81 -6.08
N SER A 197 -17.53 -7.50 -7.33
CA SER A 197 -17.89 -8.51 -8.35
C SER A 197 -16.71 -9.37 -8.81
N CYS A 198 -15.48 -8.92 -8.61
CA CYS A 198 -14.27 -9.52 -9.20
C CYS A 198 -14.43 -9.79 -10.70
N GLY A 199 -15.13 -8.88 -11.39
CA GLY A 199 -15.61 -9.09 -12.75
C GLY A 199 -14.60 -8.73 -13.85
N ALA A 200 -15.11 -8.61 -15.08
CA ALA A 200 -14.31 -8.38 -16.28
C ALA A 200 -13.43 -7.11 -16.18
N ALA A 201 -13.95 -6.02 -15.58
CA ALA A 201 -13.22 -4.76 -15.46
C ALA A 201 -11.93 -4.93 -14.63
N LEU A 202 -12.01 -5.65 -13.48
CA LEU A 202 -10.83 -5.96 -12.67
C LEU A 202 -9.80 -6.79 -13.44
N HIS A 203 -10.24 -7.85 -14.10
CA HIS A 203 -9.34 -8.72 -14.86
C HIS A 203 -8.72 -8.01 -16.08
N GLU A 204 -9.45 -7.11 -16.74
CA GLU A 204 -8.94 -6.30 -17.85
C GLU A 204 -7.87 -5.33 -17.36
N ALA A 205 -8.10 -4.62 -16.25
CA ALA A 205 -7.12 -3.74 -15.63
C ALA A 205 -5.84 -4.52 -15.25
N MET A 206 -5.98 -5.67 -14.59
CA MET A 206 -4.85 -6.52 -14.19
C MET A 206 -4.03 -7.00 -15.36
N ARG A 207 -4.67 -7.44 -16.45
CA ARG A 207 -3.98 -7.86 -17.68
C ARG A 207 -3.25 -6.70 -18.33
N ALA A 208 -3.95 -5.57 -18.55
CA ALA A 208 -3.39 -4.39 -19.18
C ALA A 208 -2.17 -3.84 -18.44
N LEU A 209 -2.19 -3.84 -17.10
CA LEU A 209 -1.03 -3.47 -16.29
C LEU A 209 0.10 -4.50 -16.42
N SER A 210 -0.21 -5.79 -16.26
CA SER A 210 0.79 -6.86 -16.28
C SER A 210 1.53 -6.95 -17.62
N GLU A 211 0.93 -6.58 -18.73
CA GLU A 211 1.57 -6.60 -20.06
C GLU A 211 2.63 -5.50 -20.22
N ARG A 212 2.50 -4.38 -19.48
CA ARG A 212 3.31 -3.17 -19.70
C ARG A 212 4.50 -3.02 -18.77
N VAL A 213 4.53 -3.75 -17.65
CA VAL A 213 5.48 -3.52 -16.55
C VAL A 213 6.24 -4.78 -16.16
N ASP A 214 7.28 -4.58 -15.37
CA ASP A 214 8.09 -5.67 -14.79
C ASP A 214 7.43 -6.24 -13.53
N ALA A 215 6.77 -5.37 -12.72
CA ALA A 215 6.06 -5.78 -11.52
C ALA A 215 4.83 -4.90 -11.24
N VAL A 216 3.87 -5.44 -10.50
CA VAL A 216 2.67 -4.76 -10.03
C VAL A 216 2.71 -4.68 -8.51
N TYR A 217 2.39 -3.53 -7.97
CA TYR A 217 2.20 -3.30 -6.54
C TYR A 217 0.73 -2.97 -6.24
N VAL A 218 0.15 -3.68 -5.29
CA VAL A 218 -1.20 -3.41 -4.76
C VAL A 218 -1.08 -2.71 -3.42
N HIS A 219 -1.51 -1.47 -3.35
CA HIS A 219 -1.59 -0.66 -2.13
C HIS A 219 -3.04 -0.57 -1.68
N VAL A 220 -3.30 -0.78 -0.39
CA VAL A 220 -4.65 -0.79 0.18
C VAL A 220 -4.70 0.10 1.40
N ASP A 221 -5.40 1.24 1.32
CA ASP A 221 -5.86 1.90 2.53
C ASP A 221 -7.08 1.16 3.10
N LEU A 222 -7.04 0.91 4.40
CA LEU A 222 -8.10 0.14 5.06
C LEU A 222 -9.40 0.93 5.23
N ASP A 223 -9.42 2.23 4.93
CA ASP A 223 -10.66 2.99 4.89
C ASP A 223 -11.51 2.74 3.62
N ILE A 224 -11.00 1.91 2.70
CA ILE A 224 -11.85 1.25 1.69
C ILE A 224 -12.94 0.39 2.34
N LEU A 225 -12.72 -0.11 3.56
CA LEU A 225 -13.70 -0.87 4.32
C LEU A 225 -14.82 0.05 4.83
N ASP A 226 -16.03 -0.52 4.93
CA ASP A 226 -17.17 0.17 5.53
C ASP A 226 -16.89 0.43 7.03
N PRO A 227 -17.05 1.70 7.51
CA PRO A 227 -16.82 2.03 8.91
C PRO A 227 -17.71 1.25 9.91
N SER A 228 -18.81 0.69 9.46
CA SER A 228 -19.68 -0.16 10.29
C SER A 228 -19.02 -1.49 10.66
N VAL A 229 -18.08 -1.98 9.83
CA VAL A 229 -17.35 -3.23 10.08
C VAL A 229 -15.89 -2.97 10.50
N ALA A 230 -15.29 -1.87 10.07
CA ALA A 230 -13.89 -1.51 10.34
C ALA A 230 -13.75 -0.06 10.86
N PRO A 231 -14.27 0.26 12.07
CA PRO A 231 -14.30 1.65 12.57
C PRO A 231 -12.92 2.23 12.92
N ALA A 232 -11.89 1.41 13.02
CA ALA A 232 -10.52 1.84 13.34
C ALA A 232 -9.59 1.89 12.10
N ALA A 233 -10.16 1.91 10.91
CA ALA A 233 -9.44 2.19 9.67
C ALA A 233 -9.36 3.72 9.42
N GLY A 234 -8.23 4.18 8.98
CA GLY A 234 -7.84 5.53 8.52
C GLY A 234 -8.77 6.70 8.79
N LEU A 235 -9.18 7.36 7.73
CA LEU A 235 -10.18 8.42 7.67
C LEU A 235 -11.50 7.80 7.16
N PRO A 236 -12.42 7.39 8.04
CA PRO A 236 -13.57 6.60 7.64
C PRO A 236 -14.50 7.42 6.72
N SER A 237 -14.80 6.89 5.54
CA SER A 237 -15.79 7.41 4.60
C SER A 237 -16.99 6.45 4.53
N PRO A 238 -18.26 6.95 4.53
CA PRO A 238 -19.45 6.10 4.47
C PRO A 238 -19.48 5.20 3.23
N GLY A 239 -19.99 3.98 3.40
CA GLY A 239 -19.94 2.93 2.38
C GLY A 239 -18.62 2.15 2.47
N GLY A 240 -18.36 1.31 1.49
CA GLY A 240 -17.14 0.52 1.42
C GLY A 240 -17.38 -0.98 1.45
N LEU A 241 -16.30 -1.73 1.50
CA LEU A 241 -16.28 -3.18 1.43
C LEU A 241 -16.27 -3.81 2.84
N THR A 242 -16.67 -5.07 2.94
CA THR A 242 -16.30 -5.93 4.07
C THR A 242 -14.88 -6.47 3.87
N GLY A 243 -14.23 -6.94 4.94
CA GLY A 243 -12.92 -7.59 4.82
C GLY A 243 -12.94 -8.85 3.95
N GLU A 244 -14.09 -9.55 3.88
CA GLU A 244 -14.28 -10.69 3.00
C GLU A 244 -14.31 -10.27 1.52
N GLN A 245 -15.09 -9.24 1.19
CA GLN A 245 -15.16 -8.70 -0.18
C GLN A 245 -13.80 -8.18 -0.65
N LEU A 246 -13.13 -7.40 0.18
CA LEU A 246 -11.76 -6.93 -0.08
C LEU A 246 -10.81 -8.11 -0.27
N GLY A 247 -10.85 -9.10 0.61
CA GLY A 247 -10.00 -10.29 0.55
C GLY A 247 -10.19 -11.09 -0.74
N HIS A 248 -11.41 -11.23 -1.23
CA HIS A 248 -11.67 -11.89 -2.52
C HIS A 248 -11.10 -11.09 -3.69
N ALA A 249 -11.30 -9.76 -3.73
CA ALA A 249 -10.71 -8.91 -4.77
C ALA A 249 -9.17 -9.00 -4.77
N LEU A 250 -8.56 -8.91 -3.60
CA LEU A 250 -7.11 -9.05 -3.45
C LEU A 250 -6.61 -10.44 -3.86
N ARG A 251 -7.34 -11.51 -3.51
CA ARG A 251 -7.00 -12.88 -3.94
C ARG A 251 -6.93 -12.99 -5.46
N GLU A 252 -7.91 -12.42 -6.17
CA GLU A 252 -7.89 -12.38 -7.63
C GLU A 252 -6.70 -11.60 -8.17
N MET A 253 -6.41 -10.41 -7.62
CA MET A 253 -5.25 -9.62 -8.01
C MET A 253 -3.92 -10.37 -7.77
N LEU A 254 -3.75 -11.00 -6.60
CA LEU A 254 -2.54 -11.72 -6.24
C LEU A 254 -2.35 -13.02 -7.03
N SER A 255 -3.36 -13.48 -7.74
CA SER A 255 -3.23 -14.61 -8.66
C SER A 255 -2.40 -14.28 -9.92
N TYR A 256 -2.19 -12.99 -10.22
CA TYR A 256 -1.39 -12.56 -11.37
C TYR A 256 0.12 -12.63 -11.05
N PRO A 257 0.94 -13.27 -11.91
CA PRO A 257 2.34 -13.56 -11.59
C PRO A 257 3.22 -12.33 -11.36
N LYS A 258 2.87 -11.19 -11.95
CA LYS A 258 3.65 -9.95 -11.81
C LYS A 258 3.33 -9.15 -10.57
N VAL A 259 2.33 -9.55 -9.77
CA VAL A 259 2.09 -8.89 -8.47
C VAL A 259 3.20 -9.28 -7.51
N ALA A 260 4.05 -8.31 -7.20
CA ALA A 260 5.29 -8.48 -6.43
C ALA A 260 5.15 -8.04 -4.97
N ALA A 261 4.18 -7.17 -4.69
CA ALA A 261 3.92 -6.63 -3.36
C ALA A 261 2.44 -6.35 -3.14
N LEU A 262 2.00 -6.51 -1.89
CA LEU A 262 0.76 -6.02 -1.31
C LEU A 262 1.13 -5.24 -0.06
N ALA A 263 0.57 -4.04 0.14
CA ALA A 263 0.63 -3.39 1.44
C ALA A 263 -0.76 -2.96 1.91
N LEU A 264 -0.98 -3.07 3.22
CA LEU A 264 -2.17 -2.56 3.90
C LEU A 264 -1.73 -1.47 4.87
N VAL A 265 -2.49 -0.38 4.91
CA VAL A 265 -2.14 0.82 5.68
C VAL A 265 -3.32 1.33 6.51
N SER A 266 -3.04 2.25 7.42
CA SER A 266 -4.04 3.05 8.15
C SER A 266 -4.87 2.28 9.18
N TYR A 267 -4.40 1.12 9.69
CA TYR A 267 -5.01 0.46 10.84
C TYR A 267 -4.55 1.11 12.15
N SER A 268 -5.48 1.63 12.93
CA SER A 268 -5.25 2.24 14.25
C SER A 268 -5.65 1.29 15.37
N ALA A 269 -4.71 0.47 15.85
CA ALA A 269 -4.98 -0.54 16.88
C ALA A 269 -5.43 0.07 18.22
N ASP A 270 -4.98 1.27 18.54
CA ASP A 270 -5.37 2.05 19.72
C ASP A 270 -6.84 2.51 19.69
N ARG A 271 -7.49 2.52 18.52
CA ARG A 271 -8.92 2.83 18.34
C ARG A 271 -9.80 1.59 18.20
N ASP A 272 -9.23 0.41 18.01
CA ASP A 272 -9.95 -0.86 17.77
C ASP A 272 -10.25 -1.59 19.08
N MET A 273 -11.06 -0.97 19.93
CA MET A 273 -11.32 -1.45 21.31
C MET A 273 -11.98 -2.83 21.39
N ASP A 274 -12.74 -3.22 20.39
CA ASP A 274 -13.43 -4.52 20.32
C ASP A 274 -12.79 -5.51 19.32
N GLY A 275 -11.73 -5.11 18.66
CA GLY A 275 -10.97 -5.93 17.71
C GLY A 275 -11.71 -6.26 16.42
N ARG A 276 -12.79 -5.52 16.09
CA ARG A 276 -13.55 -5.74 14.85
C ARG A 276 -12.73 -5.44 13.62
N THR A 277 -12.05 -4.30 13.61
CA THR A 277 -11.21 -3.88 12.48
C THR A 277 -10.10 -4.88 12.26
N MET A 278 -9.42 -5.31 13.33
CA MET A 278 -8.37 -6.33 13.22
C MET A 278 -8.88 -7.61 12.54
N LYS A 279 -10.07 -8.09 12.93
CA LYS A 279 -10.64 -9.31 12.33
C LYS A 279 -10.93 -9.16 10.84
N GLU A 280 -11.45 -8.02 10.42
CA GLU A 280 -11.72 -7.75 8.99
C GLU A 280 -10.42 -7.62 8.19
N VAL A 281 -9.40 -6.94 8.74
CA VAL A 281 -8.07 -6.80 8.13
C VAL A 281 -7.37 -8.16 8.00
N GLU A 282 -7.36 -8.96 9.05
CA GLU A 282 -6.78 -10.31 9.02
C GLU A 282 -7.51 -11.22 8.02
N ARG A 283 -8.84 -11.16 7.97
CA ARG A 283 -9.64 -11.89 6.98
C ARG A 283 -9.22 -11.52 5.56
N ALA A 284 -9.12 -10.22 5.28
CA ALA A 284 -8.70 -9.74 3.97
C ALA A 284 -7.29 -10.23 3.59
N ILE A 285 -6.31 -10.12 4.52
CA ILE A 285 -4.94 -10.57 4.27
C ILE A 285 -4.88 -12.08 4.01
N LEU A 286 -5.56 -12.88 4.82
CA LEU A 286 -5.53 -14.34 4.69
C LEU A 286 -6.20 -14.83 3.41
N LEU A 287 -7.30 -14.21 2.99
CA LEU A 287 -7.90 -14.46 1.69
C LEU A 287 -6.96 -14.05 0.56
N ALA A 288 -6.37 -12.86 0.63
CA ALA A 288 -5.43 -12.35 -0.36
C ALA A 288 -4.24 -13.30 -0.54
N THR A 289 -3.56 -13.67 0.55
CA THR A 289 -2.38 -14.54 0.51
C THR A 289 -2.68 -15.93 -0.01
N SER A 290 -3.90 -16.44 0.16
CA SER A 290 -4.32 -17.72 -0.44
C SER A 290 -4.30 -17.71 -1.98
N GLY A 291 -4.35 -16.52 -2.59
CA GLY A 291 -4.21 -16.33 -4.05
C GLY A 291 -2.78 -16.40 -4.58
N LEU A 292 -1.78 -16.35 -3.68
CA LEU A 292 -0.39 -16.44 -4.08
C LEU A 292 -0.06 -17.82 -4.60
N LYS A 293 0.04 -17.97 -5.92
CA LYS A 293 0.40 -19.24 -6.54
C LYS A 293 1.88 -19.57 -6.28
N ILE A 294 2.16 -20.83 -5.94
CA ILE A 294 3.51 -21.37 -5.97
C ILE A 294 3.88 -21.48 -7.46
N SER A 295 4.49 -20.45 -8.02
CA SER A 295 4.95 -20.46 -9.39
C SER A 295 6.47 -20.34 -9.41
N GLU A 296 7.13 -21.25 -10.15
CA GLU A 296 8.58 -21.24 -10.37
C GLU A 296 9.05 -20.03 -11.19
N HIS A 297 8.15 -19.14 -11.64
CA HIS A 297 8.40 -18.08 -12.60
C HIS A 297 8.11 -16.67 -12.07
N ARG A 298 8.12 -16.44 -10.77
CA ARG A 298 8.06 -15.07 -10.26
C ARG A 298 9.46 -14.46 -10.28
N LEU A 299 9.63 -13.49 -11.19
CA LEU A 299 10.86 -12.70 -11.36
C LEU A 299 11.33 -12.02 -10.09
#